data_4514c050e6677aaf1487766f0863740a
#
_entry.id   4514c050e6677aaf1487766f0863740a
#
_cell.length_a   1.000
_cell.length_b   1.000
_cell.length_c   1.000
_cell.angle_alpha   90.00
_cell.angle_beta   90.00
_cell.angle_gamma   90.00
#
_symmetry.space_group_name_H-M   'P 1'
#
loop_
_entity.id
_entity.type
_entity.pdbx_description
1 polymer ?
#
loop_
_entity_poly.entity_id
_entity_poly.type
_entity_poly.pdbx_seq_one_letter_code
_entity_poly.pdbx_strand_id
1 'polypeptide(L)'
;MSETLRRQEKALYRQIKETCEGYQLLAPGDRVMVAMSGGKDSYVLFHLLTRLVPRLPFQVELIAVHLDQAQPGYDGAALRRFLEASGERFEILREDTYAVVTSHLDDNQTYCSLCSRLRRGILYTAAERLGCTKIALGHHRDDSLETFLLNLFYSGKLQAMPARYRTDDGRFEVVRPLIEELPDHLLWRAAFT
;
A
#
# COMPACT_ATOMS: atom_id res chain seq x y z
N MET A 1 -8.56 -22.04 10.08
CA MET A 1 -9.28 -20.77 9.76
C MET A 1 -10.76 -21.01 9.94
N SER A 2 -11.44 -20.17 10.76
CA SER A 2 -12.88 -20.31 11.03
C SER A 2 -13.72 -20.07 9.77
N GLU A 3 -14.98 -20.57 9.75
CA GLU A 3 -15.90 -20.37 8.61
C GLU A 3 -16.21 -18.88 8.38
N THR A 4 -16.35 -18.11 9.44
CA THR A 4 -16.53 -16.65 9.40
C THR A 4 -15.37 -15.96 8.68
N LEU A 5 -14.12 -16.32 8.99
CA LEU A 5 -12.94 -15.76 8.34
C LEU A 5 -12.87 -16.09 6.86
N ARG A 6 -13.25 -17.30 6.46
CA ARG A 6 -13.32 -17.70 5.04
C ARG A 6 -14.37 -16.90 4.27
N ARG A 7 -15.52 -16.64 4.91
CA ARG A 7 -16.59 -15.84 4.31
C ARG A 7 -16.16 -14.38 4.10
N GLN A 8 -15.50 -13.79 5.11
CA GLN A 8 -14.96 -12.45 5.03
C GLN A 8 -13.90 -12.33 3.93
N GLU A 9 -12.94 -13.25 3.89
CA GLU A 9 -11.92 -13.30 2.84
C GLU A 9 -12.53 -13.37 1.43
N LYS A 10 -13.56 -14.20 1.24
CA LYS A 10 -14.25 -14.32 -0.04
C LYS A 10 -14.95 -13.02 -0.44
N ALA A 11 -15.55 -12.31 0.52
CA ALA A 11 -16.17 -11.01 0.26
C ALA A 11 -15.14 -9.97 -0.14
N LEU A 12 -14.03 -9.85 0.62
CA LEU A 12 -12.91 -8.95 0.32
C LEU A 12 -12.28 -9.25 -1.04
N TYR A 13 -12.07 -10.53 -1.35
CA TYR A 13 -11.53 -10.95 -2.64
C TYR A 13 -12.44 -10.50 -3.81
N ARG A 14 -13.76 -10.65 -3.65
CA ARG A 14 -14.71 -10.19 -4.67
C ARG A 14 -14.63 -8.68 -4.85
N GLN A 15 -14.64 -7.94 -3.76
CA GLN A 15 -14.60 -6.49 -3.78
C GLN A 15 -13.31 -5.96 -4.42
N ILE A 16 -12.14 -6.45 -4.00
CA ILE A 16 -10.87 -6.01 -4.61
C ILE A 16 -10.82 -6.32 -6.11
N LYS A 17 -11.40 -7.45 -6.53
CA LYS A 17 -11.53 -7.79 -7.94
C LYS A 17 -12.39 -6.77 -8.68
N GLU A 18 -13.60 -6.48 -8.16
CA GLU A 18 -14.52 -5.50 -8.71
C GLU A 18 -13.89 -4.09 -8.78
N THR A 19 -13.17 -3.68 -7.73
CA THR A 19 -12.43 -2.41 -7.68
C THR A 19 -11.32 -2.37 -8.75
N CYS A 20 -10.52 -3.44 -8.85
CA CYS A 20 -9.45 -3.51 -9.86
C CYS A 20 -10.00 -3.45 -11.29
N GLU A 21 -11.11 -4.13 -11.56
CA GLU A 21 -11.77 -4.13 -12.87
C GLU A 21 -12.44 -2.78 -13.16
N GLY A 22 -13.22 -2.26 -12.21
CA GLY A 22 -13.98 -1.02 -12.38
C GLY A 22 -13.10 0.21 -12.61
N TYR A 23 -11.98 0.31 -11.91
CA TYR A 23 -11.03 1.40 -12.07
C TYR A 23 -9.86 1.08 -13.01
N GLN A 24 -9.83 -0.13 -13.59
CA GLN A 24 -8.74 -0.58 -14.48
C GLN A 24 -7.36 -0.44 -13.82
N LEU A 25 -7.25 -0.91 -12.57
CA LEU A 25 -6.04 -0.71 -11.76
C LEU A 25 -4.87 -1.58 -12.24
N LEU A 26 -5.14 -2.70 -12.92
CA LEU A 26 -4.14 -3.64 -13.43
C LEU A 26 -4.29 -3.80 -14.93
N ALA A 27 -3.18 -3.90 -15.64
CA ALA A 27 -3.11 -4.06 -17.09
C ALA A 27 -2.09 -5.14 -17.49
N PRO A 28 -2.19 -5.69 -18.72
CA PRO A 28 -1.23 -6.66 -19.22
C PRO A 28 0.21 -6.14 -19.18
N GLY A 29 1.11 -6.94 -18.63
CA GLY A 29 2.53 -6.62 -18.54
C GLY A 29 2.91 -5.68 -17.40
N ASP A 30 1.97 -5.31 -16.53
CA ASP A 30 2.29 -4.52 -15.34
C ASP A 30 3.26 -5.26 -14.41
N ARG A 31 4.20 -4.51 -13.88
CA ARG A 31 5.01 -4.86 -12.72
C ARG A 31 4.61 -3.94 -11.57
N VAL A 32 3.97 -4.52 -10.56
CA VAL A 32 3.33 -3.78 -9.47
C VAL A 32 4.16 -3.92 -8.20
N MET A 33 4.68 -2.80 -7.70
CA MET A 33 5.27 -2.73 -6.37
C MET A 33 4.16 -2.61 -5.34
N VAL A 34 4.03 -3.57 -4.43
CA VAL A 34 3.12 -3.49 -3.28
C VAL A 34 3.89 -2.89 -2.10
N ALA A 35 3.52 -1.69 -1.68
CA ALA A 35 4.16 -0.99 -0.57
C ALA A 35 3.70 -1.57 0.77
N MET A 36 4.59 -2.32 1.42
CA MET A 36 4.35 -2.96 2.71
C MET A 36 4.72 -2.01 3.84
N SER A 37 3.73 -1.39 4.47
CA SER A 37 3.95 -0.48 5.61
C SER A 37 4.21 -1.21 6.94
N GLY A 38 3.96 -2.53 7.00
CA GLY A 38 3.90 -3.29 8.25
C GLY A 38 2.56 -3.12 8.99
N GLY A 39 1.69 -2.24 8.51
CA GLY A 39 0.31 -2.12 9.00
C GLY A 39 -0.59 -3.17 8.32
N LYS A 40 -1.62 -3.50 9.01
CA LYS A 40 -2.66 -4.49 8.69
C LYS A 40 -3.18 -4.43 7.25
N ASP A 41 -3.45 -3.22 6.75
CA ASP A 41 -4.06 -3.04 5.44
C ASP A 41 -3.08 -3.41 4.31
N SER A 42 -1.78 -3.17 4.53
CA SER A 42 -0.75 -3.62 3.59
C SER A 42 -0.62 -5.14 3.51
N TYR A 43 -0.78 -5.86 4.63
CA TYR A 43 -0.83 -7.33 4.64
C TYR A 43 -2.05 -7.85 3.87
N VAL A 44 -3.23 -7.26 4.13
CA VAL A 44 -4.47 -7.65 3.44
C VAL A 44 -4.36 -7.38 1.95
N LEU A 45 -3.89 -6.18 1.55
CA LEU A 45 -3.66 -5.84 0.15
C LEU A 45 -2.77 -6.87 -0.54
N PHE A 46 -1.62 -7.15 0.03
CA PHE A 46 -0.66 -8.08 -0.55
C PHE A 46 -1.26 -9.48 -0.68
N HIS A 47 -1.85 -10.01 0.39
CA HIS A 47 -2.49 -11.32 0.38
C HIS A 47 -3.59 -11.43 -0.69
N LEU A 48 -4.44 -10.40 -0.83
CA LEU A 48 -5.51 -10.43 -1.81
C LEU A 48 -4.97 -10.31 -3.24
N LEU A 49 -3.93 -9.51 -3.48
CA LEU A 49 -3.30 -9.38 -4.80
C LEU A 49 -2.58 -10.67 -5.22
N THR A 50 -1.89 -11.34 -4.31
CA THR A 50 -1.23 -12.63 -4.62
C THR A 50 -2.23 -13.72 -5.02
N ARG A 51 -3.48 -13.61 -4.58
CA ARG A 51 -4.57 -14.51 -4.99
C ARG A 51 -5.31 -14.06 -6.24
N LEU A 52 -5.38 -12.76 -6.49
CA LEU A 52 -6.06 -12.18 -7.65
C LEU A 52 -5.22 -12.33 -8.92
N VAL A 53 -3.95 -11.94 -8.86
CA VAL A 53 -3.07 -11.85 -10.03
C VAL A 53 -2.98 -13.17 -10.82
N PRO A 54 -2.81 -14.35 -10.20
CA PRO A 54 -2.78 -15.62 -10.96
C PRO A 54 -4.09 -15.99 -11.68
N ARG A 55 -5.18 -15.28 -11.38
CA ARG A 55 -6.51 -15.51 -11.96
C ARG A 55 -6.90 -14.47 -13.02
N LEU A 56 -6.03 -13.51 -13.28
CA LEU A 56 -6.24 -12.52 -14.34
C LEU A 56 -6.04 -13.19 -15.71
N PRO A 57 -6.74 -12.72 -16.76
CA PRO A 57 -6.56 -13.22 -18.13
C PRO A 57 -5.26 -12.72 -18.80
N PHE A 58 -4.40 -12.03 -18.04
CA PHE A 58 -3.14 -11.46 -18.49
C PHE A 58 -2.09 -11.53 -17.38
N GLN A 59 -0.83 -11.38 -17.76
CA GLN A 59 0.28 -11.45 -16.81
C GLN A 59 0.51 -10.11 -16.11
N VAL A 60 0.68 -10.20 -14.79
CA VAL A 60 1.10 -9.12 -13.89
C VAL A 60 2.16 -9.69 -12.95
N GLU A 61 3.23 -8.94 -12.72
CA GLU A 61 4.26 -9.32 -11.75
C GLU A 61 4.06 -8.51 -10.46
N LEU A 62 4.10 -9.17 -9.30
CA LEU A 62 4.05 -8.51 -7.99
C LEU A 62 5.43 -8.51 -7.34
N ILE A 63 5.78 -7.39 -6.70
CA ILE A 63 6.98 -7.28 -5.87
C ILE A 63 6.58 -6.56 -4.58
N ALA A 64 6.70 -7.23 -3.43
CA ALA A 64 6.48 -6.58 -2.15
C ALA A 64 7.73 -5.76 -1.76
N VAL A 65 7.54 -4.51 -1.36
CA VAL A 65 8.64 -3.66 -0.89
C VAL A 65 8.29 -3.07 0.46
N HIS A 66 9.14 -3.32 1.45
CA HIS A 66 9.04 -2.73 2.77
C HIS A 66 10.20 -1.75 2.99
N LEU A 67 9.90 -0.59 3.56
CA LEU A 67 10.90 0.37 4.01
C LEU A 67 11.00 0.33 5.54
N ASP A 68 12.07 -0.29 6.03
CA ASP A 68 12.51 -0.18 7.43
C ASP A 68 13.18 1.18 7.63
N GLN A 69 12.57 2.03 8.42
CA GLN A 69 13.01 3.40 8.69
C GLN A 69 14.00 3.51 9.87
N ALA A 70 14.47 2.38 10.37
CA ALA A 70 15.33 2.27 11.55
C ALA A 70 14.74 2.95 12.81
N GLN A 71 13.41 2.92 12.97
CA GLN A 71 12.76 3.48 14.16
C GLN A 71 13.16 2.69 15.41
N PRO A 72 13.47 3.37 16.54
CA PRO A 72 13.76 2.69 17.78
C PRO A 72 12.65 1.74 18.21
N GLY A 73 13.02 0.49 18.53
CA GLY A 73 12.08 -0.54 18.97
C GLY A 73 11.28 -1.23 17.85
N TYR A 74 11.47 -0.86 16.59
CA TYR A 74 10.85 -1.57 15.48
C TYR A 74 11.56 -2.91 15.23
N ASP A 75 10.78 -4.00 15.31
CA ASP A 75 11.21 -5.33 14.91
C ASP A 75 10.45 -5.76 13.64
N GLY A 76 11.11 -5.75 12.50
CA GLY A 76 10.54 -6.18 11.22
C GLY A 76 10.45 -7.71 11.03
N ALA A 77 10.77 -8.51 12.06
CA ALA A 77 10.87 -9.97 11.92
C ALA A 77 9.54 -10.64 11.54
N ALA A 78 8.42 -10.15 12.07
CA ALA A 78 7.09 -10.68 11.72
C ALA A 78 6.75 -10.45 10.24
N LEU A 79 7.00 -9.25 9.74
CA LEU A 79 6.80 -8.92 8.32
C LEU A 79 7.72 -9.75 7.41
N ARG A 80 8.98 -9.88 7.77
CA ARG A 80 9.94 -10.70 7.02
C ARG A 80 9.45 -12.15 6.91
N ARG A 81 9.08 -12.78 8.03
CA ARG A 81 8.54 -14.17 8.03
C ARG A 81 7.30 -14.29 7.15
N PHE A 82 6.40 -13.32 7.20
CA PHE A 82 5.22 -13.30 6.34
C PHE A 82 5.58 -13.24 4.85
N LEU A 83 6.51 -12.37 4.46
CA LEU A 83 6.95 -12.24 3.07
C LEU A 83 7.68 -13.49 2.59
N GLU A 84 8.56 -14.06 3.40
CA GLU A 84 9.24 -15.33 3.12
C GLU A 84 8.25 -16.49 2.92
N ALA A 85 7.23 -16.58 3.79
CA ALA A 85 6.19 -17.61 3.70
C ALA A 85 5.26 -17.43 2.48
N SER A 86 5.16 -16.23 1.91
CA SER A 86 4.32 -15.97 0.74
C SER A 86 4.84 -16.63 -0.54
N GLY A 87 6.14 -16.88 -0.63
CA GLY A 87 6.79 -17.36 -1.83
C GLY A 87 6.91 -16.32 -2.96
N GLU A 88 6.44 -15.11 -2.74
CA GLU A 88 6.47 -14.02 -3.70
C GLU A 88 7.80 -13.24 -3.62
N ARG A 89 8.13 -12.53 -4.69
CA ARG A 89 9.30 -11.67 -4.72
C ARG A 89 9.12 -10.50 -3.75
N PHE A 90 10.11 -10.25 -2.90
CA PHE A 90 10.08 -9.10 -1.99
C PHE A 90 11.46 -8.48 -1.79
N GLU A 91 11.45 -7.24 -1.32
CA GLU A 91 12.64 -6.51 -0.89
C GLU A 91 12.36 -5.73 0.39
N ILE A 92 13.32 -5.74 1.31
CA ILE A 92 13.30 -4.91 2.52
C ILE A 92 14.42 -3.89 2.38
N LEU A 93 14.03 -2.64 2.20
CA LEU A 93 14.93 -1.48 2.19
C LEU A 93 15.18 -1.05 3.63
N ARG A 94 16.39 -0.71 3.96
CA ARG A 94 16.72 -0.14 5.27
C ARG A 94 17.38 1.22 5.07
N GLU A 95 16.68 2.27 5.52
CA GLU A 95 17.12 3.65 5.40
C GLU A 95 16.85 4.37 6.73
N ASP A 96 17.86 5.00 7.29
CA ASP A 96 17.70 5.74 8.57
C ASP A 96 16.99 7.08 8.34
N THR A 97 15.74 7.00 7.85
CA THR A 97 14.89 8.18 7.67
C THR A 97 14.45 8.78 9.01
N TYR A 98 14.46 7.98 10.08
CA TYR A 98 14.14 8.47 11.42
C TYR A 98 15.16 9.50 11.90
N ALA A 99 16.45 9.20 11.81
CA ALA A 99 17.51 10.16 12.19
C ALA A 99 17.48 11.40 11.28
N VAL A 100 17.26 11.23 9.97
CA VAL A 100 17.16 12.37 9.04
C VAL A 100 16.00 13.28 9.41
N VAL A 101 14.82 12.74 9.69
CA VAL A 101 13.65 13.55 10.05
C VAL A 101 13.85 14.23 11.39
N THR A 102 14.37 13.52 12.40
CA THR A 102 14.59 14.09 13.74
C THR A 102 15.66 15.18 13.77
N SER A 103 16.66 15.13 12.87
CA SER A 103 17.72 16.15 12.78
C SER A 103 17.34 17.39 11.96
N HIS A 104 16.26 17.35 11.15
CA HIS A 104 15.85 18.45 10.26
C HIS A 104 14.47 19.02 10.63
N LEU A 105 14.00 18.81 11.85
CA LEU A 105 12.78 19.45 12.35
C LEU A 105 13.06 20.93 12.64
N ASP A 106 12.77 21.79 11.67
CA ASP A 106 12.59 23.22 11.88
C ASP A 106 11.21 23.49 12.50
N ASP A 107 11.10 24.56 13.32
CA ASP A 107 9.90 24.93 14.09
C ASP A 107 8.60 25.06 13.27
N ASN A 108 8.67 25.08 11.93
CA ASN A 108 7.56 25.25 11.01
C ASN A 108 7.19 24.00 10.19
N GLN A 109 7.88 22.86 10.35
CA GLN A 109 7.58 21.64 9.61
C GLN A 109 7.08 20.54 10.55
N THR A 110 5.94 19.93 10.17
CA THR A 110 5.45 18.77 10.93
C THR A 110 6.27 17.52 10.58
N TYR A 111 6.68 16.78 11.60
CA TYR A 111 7.38 15.48 11.49
C TYR A 111 6.78 14.59 10.39
N CYS A 112 5.45 14.51 10.35
CA CYS A 112 4.71 13.66 9.42
C CYS A 112 4.88 14.05 7.95
N SER A 113 4.98 15.34 7.63
CA SER A 113 5.07 15.80 6.24
C SER A 113 6.44 15.50 5.61
N LEU A 114 7.52 15.70 6.36
CA LEU A 114 8.88 15.40 5.92
C LEU A 114 9.07 13.87 5.79
N CYS A 115 8.64 13.12 6.80
CA CYS A 115 8.70 11.66 6.81
C CYS A 115 7.96 11.06 5.61
N SER A 116 6.75 11.53 5.30
CA SER A 116 5.97 10.99 4.17
C SER A 116 6.58 11.31 2.82
N ARG A 117 7.25 12.48 2.65
CA ARG A 117 8.00 12.82 1.43
C ARG A 117 9.22 11.94 1.23
N LEU A 118 10.02 11.74 2.29
CA LEU A 118 11.22 10.89 2.23
C LEU A 118 10.83 9.44 1.89
N ARG A 119 9.83 8.88 2.59
CA ARG A 119 9.33 7.53 2.31
C ARG A 119 8.89 7.38 0.86
N ARG A 120 8.14 8.35 0.34
CA ARG A 120 7.68 8.34 -1.05
C ARG A 120 8.86 8.37 -2.02
N GLY A 121 9.84 9.24 -1.80
CA GLY A 121 11.03 9.34 -2.63
C GLY A 121 11.81 8.02 -2.68
N ILE A 122 12.04 7.38 -1.53
CA ILE A 122 12.74 6.10 -1.44
C ILE A 122 11.97 5.00 -2.16
N LEU A 123 10.64 4.92 -1.96
CA LEU A 123 9.81 3.93 -2.64
C LEU A 123 9.78 4.16 -4.15
N TYR A 124 9.77 5.40 -4.62
CA TYR A 124 9.82 5.70 -6.06
C TYR A 124 11.17 5.31 -6.67
N THR A 125 12.28 5.59 -5.98
CA THR A 125 13.62 5.13 -6.41
C THR A 125 13.69 3.60 -6.48
N ALA A 126 13.13 2.91 -5.49
CA ALA A 126 13.06 1.45 -5.51
C ALA A 126 12.18 0.93 -6.65
N ALA A 127 11.02 1.53 -6.88
CA ALA A 127 10.11 1.15 -7.96
C ALA A 127 10.80 1.30 -9.35
N GLU A 128 11.53 2.38 -9.55
CA GLU A 128 12.31 2.61 -10.79
C GLU A 128 13.40 1.54 -10.97
N ARG A 129 14.22 1.31 -9.95
CA ARG A 129 15.28 0.29 -9.96
C ARG A 129 14.74 -1.11 -10.23
N LEU A 130 13.54 -1.42 -9.70
CA LEU A 130 12.87 -2.70 -9.88
C LEU A 130 12.10 -2.79 -11.21
N GLY A 131 12.05 -1.72 -12.01
CA GLY A 131 11.32 -1.65 -13.27
C GLY A 131 9.81 -1.75 -13.09
N CYS A 132 9.27 -1.28 -11.96
CA CYS A 132 7.83 -1.28 -11.71
C CYS A 132 7.13 -0.21 -12.54
N THR A 133 5.94 -0.53 -13.02
CA THR A 133 5.05 0.40 -13.74
C THR A 133 4.02 1.03 -12.80
N LYS A 134 3.69 0.29 -11.73
CA LYS A 134 2.66 0.69 -10.75
C LYS A 134 3.11 0.50 -9.32
N ILE A 135 2.51 1.30 -8.43
CA ILE A 135 2.71 1.24 -6.98
C ILE A 135 1.35 1.04 -6.32
N ALA A 136 1.13 -0.10 -5.69
CA ALA A 136 -0.09 -0.41 -4.96
C ALA A 136 0.03 -0.03 -3.49
N LEU A 137 -0.94 0.74 -2.99
CA LEU A 137 -1.03 1.23 -1.62
C LEU A 137 -2.29 0.70 -0.95
N GLY A 138 -2.18 0.35 0.34
CA GLY A 138 -3.26 -0.23 1.15
C GLY A 138 -4.24 0.79 1.73
N HIS A 139 -4.46 1.92 1.07
CA HIS A 139 -5.49 2.88 1.48
C HIS A 139 -6.88 2.32 1.21
N HIS A 140 -7.81 2.58 2.15
CA HIS A 140 -9.18 2.10 2.12
C HIS A 140 -10.20 3.26 2.11
N ARG A 141 -11.48 2.94 2.18
CA ARG A 141 -12.55 3.93 2.04
C ARG A 141 -12.50 5.05 3.08
N ASP A 142 -12.16 4.74 4.32
CA ASP A 142 -12.08 5.76 5.37
C ASP A 142 -10.93 6.73 5.13
N ASP A 143 -9.76 6.28 4.62
CA ASP A 143 -8.67 7.17 4.22
C ASP A 143 -9.14 8.16 3.14
N SER A 144 -9.97 7.67 2.21
CA SER A 144 -10.55 8.51 1.15
C SER A 144 -11.53 9.54 1.72
N LEU A 145 -12.38 9.13 2.67
CA LEU A 145 -13.32 10.01 3.35
C LEU A 145 -12.60 11.05 4.22
N GLU A 146 -11.61 10.64 5.00
CA GLU A 146 -10.77 11.55 5.78
C GLU A 146 -10.09 12.58 4.89
N THR A 147 -9.51 12.13 3.77
CA THR A 147 -8.90 13.03 2.79
C THR A 147 -9.90 14.02 2.21
N PHE A 148 -11.12 13.58 1.91
CA PHE A 148 -12.19 14.45 1.43
C PHE A 148 -12.55 15.52 2.48
N LEU A 149 -12.75 15.13 3.74
CA LEU A 149 -13.08 16.07 4.82
C LEU A 149 -11.94 17.05 5.09
N LEU A 150 -10.69 16.59 5.11
CA LEU A 150 -9.53 17.46 5.25
C LEU A 150 -9.43 18.48 4.10
N ASN A 151 -9.63 18.04 2.87
CA ASN A 151 -9.63 18.93 1.71
C ASN A 151 -10.78 19.94 1.78
N LEU A 152 -11.97 19.51 2.18
CA LEU A 152 -13.15 20.37 2.32
C LEU A 152 -12.92 21.46 3.36
N PHE A 153 -12.48 21.08 4.57
CA PHE A 153 -12.38 22.02 5.70
C PHE A 153 -11.15 22.92 5.66
N TYR A 154 -10.01 22.41 5.18
CA TYR A 154 -8.74 23.14 5.22
C TYR A 154 -8.35 23.77 3.87
N SER A 155 -8.84 23.24 2.76
CA SER A 155 -8.46 23.71 1.42
C SER A 155 -9.63 24.19 0.58
N GLY A 156 -10.88 24.04 1.04
CA GLY A 156 -12.09 24.38 0.29
C GLY A 156 -12.27 23.54 -0.99
N LYS A 157 -11.66 22.34 -1.05
CA LYS A 157 -11.67 21.49 -2.24
C LYS A 157 -12.58 20.29 -2.04
N LEU A 158 -13.49 20.04 -2.97
CA LEU A 158 -14.31 18.83 -3.03
C LEU A 158 -13.54 17.71 -3.73
N GLN A 159 -12.51 17.19 -3.05
CA GLN A 159 -11.62 16.17 -3.62
C GLN A 159 -11.33 15.08 -2.59
N ALA A 160 -11.67 13.84 -2.94
CA ALA A 160 -11.32 12.64 -2.20
C ALA A 160 -10.01 12.02 -2.74
N MET A 161 -9.55 10.96 -2.09
CA MET A 161 -8.40 10.18 -2.55
C MET A 161 -8.82 9.33 -3.76
N PRO A 162 -8.18 9.50 -4.95
CA PRO A 162 -8.55 8.73 -6.13
C PRO A 162 -8.09 7.27 -6.04
N ALA A 163 -8.84 6.35 -6.67
CA ALA A 163 -8.47 4.94 -6.78
C ALA A 163 -7.14 4.74 -7.53
N ARG A 164 -6.87 5.60 -8.51
CA ARG A 164 -5.60 5.66 -9.24
C ARG A 164 -5.22 7.09 -9.62
N TYR A 165 -3.93 7.35 -9.69
CA TYR A 165 -3.40 8.60 -10.26
C TYR A 165 -1.99 8.38 -10.78
N ARG A 166 -1.60 9.18 -11.76
CA ARG A 166 -0.22 9.21 -12.24
C ARG A 166 0.62 10.12 -11.38
N THR A 167 1.84 9.72 -11.06
CA THR A 167 2.78 10.57 -10.31
C THR A 167 3.10 11.84 -11.11
N ASP A 168 3.42 12.95 -10.42
CA ASP A 168 3.65 14.26 -11.06
C ASP A 168 4.78 14.22 -12.10
N ASP A 169 5.76 13.35 -11.89
CA ASP A 169 6.86 13.09 -12.83
C ASP A 169 6.48 12.11 -13.97
N GLY A 170 5.27 11.58 -13.94
CA GLY A 170 4.75 10.67 -14.95
C GLY A 170 5.36 9.27 -14.98
N ARG A 171 6.26 8.94 -14.05
CA ARG A 171 6.99 7.65 -14.07
C ARG A 171 6.12 6.46 -13.67
N PHE A 172 5.22 6.64 -12.71
CA PHE A 172 4.43 5.55 -12.13
C PHE A 172 2.95 5.89 -12.12
N GLU A 173 2.13 4.87 -12.06
CA GLU A 173 0.74 4.96 -11.66
C GLU A 173 0.58 4.40 -10.24
N VAL A 174 0.05 5.21 -9.33
CA VAL A 174 -0.30 4.77 -7.98
C VAL A 174 -1.73 4.24 -7.99
N VAL A 175 -1.92 3.05 -7.45
CA VAL A 175 -3.21 2.36 -7.41
C VAL A 175 -3.60 1.99 -5.97
N ARG A 176 -4.89 2.00 -5.68
CA ARG A 176 -5.45 1.71 -4.35
C ARG A 176 -6.57 0.66 -4.46
N PRO A 177 -6.21 -0.63 -4.53
CA PRO A 177 -7.19 -1.70 -4.73
C PRO A 177 -8.19 -1.85 -3.57
N LEU A 178 -7.88 -1.34 -2.37
CA LEU A 178 -8.78 -1.38 -1.21
C LEU A 178 -9.63 -0.12 -1.03
N ILE A 179 -9.64 0.82 -1.98
CA ILE A 179 -10.26 2.15 -1.80
C ILE A 179 -11.77 2.11 -1.54
N GLU A 180 -12.45 1.06 -1.96
CA GLU A 180 -13.88 0.83 -1.72
C GLU A 180 -14.17 0.02 -0.45
N GLU A 181 -13.12 -0.50 0.22
CA GLU A 181 -13.27 -1.37 1.38
C GLU A 181 -13.50 -0.60 2.68
N LEU A 182 -14.38 -1.15 3.53
CA LEU A 182 -14.53 -0.70 4.91
C LEU A 182 -13.45 -1.33 5.81
N PRO A 183 -12.86 -0.56 6.76
CA PRO A 183 -11.84 -1.08 7.68
C PRO A 183 -12.32 -2.25 8.53
N ASP A 184 -13.61 -2.31 8.87
CA ASP A 184 -14.20 -3.41 9.65
C ASP A 184 -14.16 -4.74 8.89
N HIS A 185 -14.27 -4.71 7.57
CA HIS A 185 -14.09 -5.91 6.74
C HIS A 185 -12.63 -6.39 6.74
N LEU A 186 -11.68 -5.50 7.06
CA LEU A 186 -10.26 -5.81 7.18
C LEU A 186 -9.88 -6.41 8.56
N LEU A 187 -10.82 -6.62 9.51
CA LEU A 187 -10.60 -7.30 10.79
C LEU A 187 -10.22 -8.77 10.67
N TRP A 188 -10.32 -9.34 9.50
CA TRP A 188 -9.77 -10.63 9.09
C TRP A 188 -8.26 -10.81 9.41
N ARG A 189 -7.59 -9.78 9.78
CA ARG A 189 -6.17 -9.60 10.08
C ARG A 189 -5.60 -10.41 11.21
N ALA A 190 -6.39 -10.77 12.22
CA ALA A 190 -5.90 -11.58 13.35
C ALA A 190 -5.33 -12.95 12.92
N ALA A 191 -5.46 -13.29 11.62
CA ALA A 191 -4.88 -14.49 11.06
C ALA A 191 -3.41 -14.34 10.63
N PHE A 192 -2.84 -13.10 10.64
CA PHE A 192 -1.46 -12.81 10.20
C PHE A 192 -0.54 -12.31 11.32
N THR A 193 -1.04 -12.11 12.52
CA THR A 193 -0.27 -11.81 13.72
C THR A 193 -0.19 -13.03 14.63
#